data_fcc92b7f95f217b2851beb18a0989046
#
_entry.id   fcc92b7f95f217b2851beb18a0989046
#
_cell.length_a   1.000
_cell.length_b   1.000
_cell.length_c   1.000
_cell.angle_alpha   90.00
_cell.angle_beta   90.00
_cell.angle_gamma   90.00
#
_symmetry.space_group_name_H-M   'P 1'
#
loop_
_entity.id
_entity.type
_entity.pdbx_description
1 polymer ?
#
loop_
_entity_poly.entity_id
_entity_poly.type
_entity_poly.pdbx_seq_one_letter_code
_entity_poly.pdbx_strand_id
1 'polypeptide(L)'
;MSNKKIGITLRTGNASNYNEQRDMLSQDWPPLLEKIGLIPIFIPNSLEKISQFLEEIEVDGFILSGGDNVGDDPLRDNTEKKILEYTIAHDLPTFGVCRGMQAINNFFNGSVIDSKNSKHVDKPHIIKIVNEKLQQFLGKTIQVNSYHNNTLTSKSLGENLQEFAITDFDNTIEGIIHKNKPIIGVMWHPERTPNKESQLILKTVFCDKDFWK
;
A
#
# COMPACT_ATOMS: atom_id res chain seq x y z
N MET A 1 7.46 21.23 12.98
CA MET A 1 7.27 19.78 13.09
C MET A 1 8.36 19.15 12.25
N SER A 2 9.12 18.17 12.77
CA SER A 2 10.10 17.45 11.94
C SER A 2 9.35 16.68 10.85
N ASN A 3 9.83 16.75 9.61
CA ASN A 3 9.28 15.95 8.52
C ASN A 3 9.52 14.46 8.84
N LYS A 4 8.49 13.62 8.66
CA LYS A 4 8.59 12.19 8.92
C LYS A 4 9.26 11.45 7.77
N LYS A 5 10.16 10.54 8.09
CA LYS A 5 10.84 9.67 7.13
C LYS A 5 9.99 8.42 6.86
N ILE A 6 9.65 8.17 5.62
CA ILE A 6 8.81 7.03 5.22
C ILE A 6 9.59 6.12 4.29
N GLY A 7 9.84 4.88 4.75
CA GLY A 7 10.40 3.84 3.91
C GLY A 7 9.43 3.48 2.78
N ILE A 8 9.88 3.46 1.52
CA ILE A 8 9.03 3.07 0.39
C ILE A 8 9.70 1.94 -0.39
N THR A 9 8.94 0.85 -0.62
CA THR A 9 9.43 -0.29 -1.39
C THR A 9 9.45 0.02 -2.89
N LEU A 10 10.36 -0.62 -3.59
CA LEU A 10 10.61 -0.42 -5.01
C LEU A 10 10.09 -1.63 -5.80
N ARG A 11 9.56 -1.38 -7.00
CA ARG A 11 9.32 -2.44 -7.97
C ARG A 11 10.62 -2.79 -8.67
N THR A 12 10.70 -3.96 -9.27
CA THR A 12 11.86 -4.39 -10.05
C THR A 12 11.59 -4.26 -11.54
N GLY A 13 12.65 -4.20 -12.32
CA GLY A 13 12.59 -4.21 -13.78
C GLY A 13 13.97 -4.35 -14.39
N ASN A 14 14.01 -4.71 -15.67
CA ASN A 14 15.25 -4.90 -16.39
C ASN A 14 15.63 -3.65 -17.20
N ALA A 15 16.92 -3.39 -17.34
CA ALA A 15 17.41 -2.43 -18.31
C ALA A 15 17.00 -2.86 -19.72
N SER A 16 16.69 -1.90 -20.59
CA SER A 16 16.17 -2.19 -21.94
C SER A 16 17.21 -2.81 -22.89
N ASN A 17 18.50 -2.52 -22.68
CA ASN A 17 19.54 -2.82 -23.65
C ASN A 17 20.60 -3.83 -23.19
N TYR A 18 20.56 -4.28 -21.95
CA TYR A 18 21.51 -5.24 -21.38
C TYR A 18 20.93 -5.93 -20.14
N ASN A 19 21.55 -7.02 -19.72
CA ASN A 19 21.08 -7.80 -18.58
C ASN A 19 21.49 -7.14 -17.25
N GLU A 20 20.62 -6.27 -16.75
CA GLU A 20 20.75 -5.62 -15.44
C GLU A 20 19.37 -5.47 -14.80
N GLN A 21 19.18 -6.04 -13.64
CA GLN A 21 17.98 -5.87 -12.85
C GLN A 21 18.09 -4.58 -12.01
N ARG A 22 17.02 -3.82 -11.95
CA ARG A 22 16.96 -2.51 -11.29
C ARG A 22 15.76 -2.41 -10.36
N ASP A 23 15.97 -1.72 -9.26
CA ASP A 23 14.87 -1.23 -8.43
C ASP A 23 14.36 0.10 -9.00
N MET A 24 13.03 0.27 -9.07
CA MET A 24 12.37 1.42 -9.70
C MET A 24 11.19 1.90 -8.87
N LEU A 25 10.89 3.19 -8.98
CA LEU A 25 9.70 3.82 -8.39
C LEU A 25 9.06 4.78 -9.40
N SER A 26 7.71 4.88 -9.39
CA SER A 26 7.03 5.92 -10.14
C SER A 26 7.46 7.30 -9.65
N GLN A 27 7.74 8.20 -10.60
CA GLN A 27 8.11 9.60 -10.30
C GLN A 27 6.98 10.40 -9.67
N ASP A 28 5.76 9.85 -9.61
CA ASP A 28 4.61 10.48 -8.96
C ASP A 28 4.71 10.46 -7.42
N TRP A 29 5.45 9.50 -6.84
CA TRP A 29 5.58 9.36 -5.39
C TRP A 29 6.30 10.52 -4.70
N PRO A 30 7.52 10.92 -5.12
CA PRO A 30 8.26 11.95 -4.39
C PRO A 30 7.51 13.29 -4.28
N PRO A 31 6.90 13.84 -5.36
CA PRO A 31 6.15 15.09 -5.26
C PRO A 31 4.92 15.01 -4.36
N LEU A 32 4.22 13.85 -4.34
CA LEU A 32 3.08 13.65 -3.45
C LEU A 32 3.52 13.66 -1.99
N LEU A 33 4.57 12.90 -1.65
CA LEU A 33 5.08 12.80 -0.28
C LEU A 33 5.62 14.13 0.22
N GLU A 34 6.40 14.85 -0.59
CA GLU A 34 6.89 16.19 -0.27
C GLU A 34 5.74 17.16 0.02
N LYS A 35 4.70 17.17 -0.83
CA LYS A 35 3.53 18.04 -0.66
C LYS A 35 2.82 17.84 0.69
N ILE A 36 2.83 16.62 1.23
CA ILE A 36 2.20 16.31 2.53
C ILE A 36 3.19 16.29 3.70
N GLY A 37 4.45 16.70 3.48
CA GLY A 37 5.48 16.85 4.50
C GLY A 37 6.14 15.53 4.93
N LEU A 38 6.20 14.55 4.03
CA LEU A 38 6.86 13.26 4.26
C LEU A 38 8.16 13.17 3.43
N ILE A 39 9.20 12.56 3.99
CA ILE A 39 10.48 12.33 3.33
C ILE A 39 10.57 10.87 2.90
N PRO A 40 10.63 10.54 1.59
CA PRO A 40 10.78 9.16 1.14
C PRO A 40 12.20 8.64 1.35
N ILE A 41 12.30 7.44 1.93
CA ILE A 41 13.53 6.65 2.03
C ILE A 41 13.33 5.38 1.19
N PHE A 42 14.08 5.24 0.11
CA PHE A 42 13.92 4.13 -0.82
C PHE A 42 14.56 2.85 -0.25
N ILE A 43 13.79 1.76 -0.21
CA ILE A 43 14.21 0.49 0.35
C ILE A 43 14.60 -0.46 -0.79
N PRO A 44 15.90 -0.81 -0.94
CA PRO A 44 16.35 -1.75 -1.95
C PRO A 44 15.85 -3.18 -1.70
N ASN A 45 15.58 -3.94 -2.78
CA ASN A 45 15.11 -5.31 -2.68
C ASN A 45 16.22 -6.37 -2.52
N SER A 46 17.46 -6.04 -2.84
CA SER A 46 18.58 -6.99 -2.89
C SER A 46 19.46 -7.03 -1.63
N LEU A 47 18.98 -6.48 -0.51
CA LEU A 47 19.73 -6.44 0.73
C LEU A 47 19.73 -7.81 1.44
N GLU A 48 20.91 -8.41 1.64
CA GLU A 48 21.05 -9.65 2.41
C GLU A 48 20.71 -9.47 3.89
N LYS A 49 20.99 -8.29 4.46
CA LYS A 49 20.76 -7.95 5.86
C LYS A 49 19.67 -6.90 6.03
N ILE A 50 18.53 -7.14 5.40
CA ILE A 50 17.41 -6.18 5.40
C ILE A 50 16.97 -5.81 6.83
N SER A 51 16.90 -6.74 7.77
CA SER A 51 16.49 -6.45 9.14
C SER A 51 17.45 -5.47 9.84
N GLN A 52 18.77 -5.64 9.67
CA GLN A 52 19.74 -4.68 10.20
C GLN A 52 19.58 -3.30 9.53
N PHE A 53 19.37 -3.27 8.23
CA PHE A 53 19.16 -2.02 7.51
C PHE A 53 17.91 -1.27 8.03
N LEU A 54 16.81 -1.97 8.31
CA LEU A 54 15.58 -1.37 8.85
C LEU A 54 15.79 -0.73 10.22
N GLU A 55 16.62 -1.33 11.08
CA GLU A 55 16.98 -0.77 12.38
C GLU A 55 17.81 0.54 12.26
N GLU A 56 18.68 0.61 11.26
CA GLU A 56 19.63 1.72 11.10
C GLU A 56 19.01 2.96 10.39
N ILE A 57 17.99 2.78 9.57
CA ILE A 57 17.43 3.92 8.78
C ILE A 57 16.49 4.83 9.58
N GLU A 58 16.03 4.41 10.76
CA GLU A 58 15.17 5.18 11.66
C GLU A 58 13.99 5.86 10.93
N VAL A 59 13.10 5.06 10.34
CA VAL A 59 11.90 5.57 9.66
C VAL A 59 10.69 5.62 10.58
N ASP A 60 9.75 6.52 10.28
CA ASP A 60 8.50 6.70 11.01
C ASP A 60 7.35 5.83 10.51
N GLY A 61 7.54 5.09 9.42
CA GLY A 61 6.55 4.20 8.83
C GLY A 61 6.95 3.74 7.43
N PHE A 62 6.10 2.94 6.78
CA PHE A 62 6.40 2.35 5.47
C PHE A 62 5.26 2.47 4.47
N ILE A 63 5.62 2.59 3.19
CA ILE A 63 4.73 2.43 2.04
C ILE A 63 5.19 1.19 1.27
N LEU A 64 4.30 0.21 1.12
CA LEU A 64 4.47 -0.89 0.18
C LEU A 64 3.86 -0.45 -1.15
N SER A 65 4.70 -0.17 -2.13
CA SER A 65 4.28 0.42 -3.41
C SER A 65 3.58 -0.57 -4.34
N GLY A 66 2.88 -0.05 -5.33
CA GLY A 66 2.30 -0.84 -6.43
C GLY A 66 3.34 -1.50 -7.33
N GLY A 67 2.89 -2.27 -8.31
CA GLY A 67 3.75 -2.93 -9.32
C GLY A 67 3.25 -4.29 -9.75
N ASP A 68 4.18 -5.18 -10.07
CA ASP A 68 3.92 -6.53 -10.57
C ASP A 68 3.24 -7.41 -9.50
N ASN A 69 2.84 -8.64 -9.84
CA ASN A 69 2.11 -9.48 -8.88
C ASN A 69 2.97 -9.93 -7.71
N VAL A 70 2.34 -10.21 -6.59
CA VAL A 70 2.98 -10.92 -5.48
C VAL A 70 3.32 -12.34 -5.95
N GLY A 71 4.56 -12.77 -5.73
CA GLY A 71 5.09 -14.05 -6.20
C GLY A 71 5.96 -13.96 -7.47
N ASP A 72 5.90 -12.87 -8.23
CA ASP A 72 6.71 -12.70 -9.44
C ASP A 72 8.17 -12.36 -9.13
N ASP A 73 8.45 -11.71 -7.98
CA ASP A 73 9.79 -11.33 -7.54
C ASP A 73 10.06 -11.73 -6.09
N PRO A 74 10.79 -12.85 -5.87
CA PRO A 74 11.09 -13.34 -4.52
C PRO A 74 11.91 -12.37 -3.66
N LEU A 75 12.78 -11.53 -4.25
CA LEU A 75 13.57 -10.56 -3.49
C LEU A 75 12.67 -9.46 -2.93
N ARG A 76 11.80 -8.91 -3.77
CA ARG A 76 10.82 -7.92 -3.35
C ARG A 76 9.83 -8.47 -2.32
N ASP A 77 9.32 -9.68 -2.56
CA ASP A 77 8.38 -10.34 -1.65
C ASP A 77 9.01 -10.55 -0.27
N ASN A 78 10.29 -10.99 -0.23
CA ASN A 78 11.02 -11.14 1.02
C ASN A 78 11.26 -9.79 1.73
N THR A 79 11.63 -8.75 0.98
CA THR A 79 11.82 -7.40 1.53
C THR A 79 10.53 -6.88 2.16
N GLU A 80 9.40 -6.96 1.46
CA GLU A 80 8.11 -6.50 1.97
C GLU A 80 7.63 -7.34 3.17
N LYS A 81 7.87 -8.66 3.16
CA LYS A 81 7.61 -9.52 4.32
C LYS A 81 8.41 -9.07 5.55
N LYS A 82 9.72 -8.79 5.39
CA LYS A 82 10.57 -8.32 6.49
C LYS A 82 10.16 -6.94 7.01
N ILE A 83 9.71 -6.05 6.13
CA ILE A 83 9.13 -4.77 6.53
C ILE A 83 7.86 -5.00 7.36
N LEU A 84 6.96 -5.89 6.95
CA LEU A 84 5.73 -6.19 7.71
C LEU A 84 6.04 -6.82 9.07
N GLU A 85 6.98 -7.76 9.15
CA GLU A 85 7.48 -8.29 10.43
C GLU A 85 8.00 -7.17 11.34
N TYR A 86 8.81 -6.27 10.80
CA TYR A 86 9.39 -5.14 11.52
C TYR A 86 8.32 -4.14 11.99
N THR A 87 7.38 -3.77 11.13
CA THR A 87 6.32 -2.80 11.47
C THR A 87 5.38 -3.34 12.55
N ILE A 88 5.09 -4.64 12.56
CA ILE A 88 4.28 -5.28 13.61
C ILE A 88 5.00 -5.26 14.96
N ALA A 89 6.31 -5.54 14.96
CA ALA A 89 7.13 -5.54 16.17
C ALA A 89 7.28 -4.15 16.80
N HIS A 90 7.30 -3.09 15.98
CA HIS A 90 7.56 -1.71 16.42
C HIS A 90 6.32 -0.80 16.39
N ASP A 91 5.14 -1.33 16.08
CA ASP A 91 3.88 -0.57 15.92
C ASP A 91 4.00 0.63 14.97
N LEU A 92 4.74 0.45 13.86
CA LEU A 92 4.93 1.49 12.86
C LEU A 92 3.79 1.53 11.83
N PRO A 93 3.31 2.71 11.43
CA PRO A 93 2.29 2.82 10.40
C PRO A 93 2.78 2.29 9.05
N THR A 94 1.93 1.49 8.41
CA THR A 94 2.23 0.89 7.11
C THR A 94 1.05 1.08 6.15
N PHE A 95 1.35 1.58 4.96
CA PHE A 95 0.37 1.84 3.91
C PHE A 95 0.69 1.02 2.65
N GLY A 96 -0.19 0.09 2.29
CA GLY A 96 -0.05 -0.71 1.06
C GLY A 96 -0.84 -0.12 -0.11
N VAL A 97 -0.25 -0.08 -1.30
CA VAL A 97 -0.89 0.42 -2.52
C VAL A 97 -0.93 -0.67 -3.58
N CYS A 98 -2.12 -0.99 -4.09
CA CYS A 98 -2.37 -1.98 -5.13
C CYS A 98 -1.68 -3.32 -4.77
N ARG A 99 -0.55 -3.66 -5.39
CA ARG A 99 0.26 -4.82 -5.02
C ARG A 99 0.64 -4.81 -3.54
N GLY A 100 0.98 -3.65 -2.96
CA GLY A 100 1.30 -3.54 -1.53
C GLY A 100 0.14 -3.93 -0.62
N MET A 101 -1.11 -3.60 -0.99
CA MET A 101 -2.31 -4.10 -0.29
C MET A 101 -2.45 -5.62 -0.42
N GLN A 102 -2.16 -6.18 -1.60
CA GLN A 102 -2.17 -7.63 -1.83
C GLN A 102 -1.08 -8.34 -1.01
N ALA A 103 0.11 -7.75 -0.91
CA ALA A 103 1.20 -8.27 -0.08
C ALA A 103 0.83 -8.28 1.42
N ILE A 104 0.18 -7.22 1.91
CA ILE A 104 -0.38 -7.19 3.27
C ILE A 104 -1.39 -8.33 3.44
N ASN A 105 -2.33 -8.48 2.52
CA ASN A 105 -3.34 -9.53 2.60
C ASN A 105 -2.72 -10.93 2.66
N ASN A 106 -1.76 -11.22 1.79
CA ASN A 106 -1.06 -12.50 1.76
C ASN A 106 -0.23 -12.75 3.03
N PHE A 107 0.41 -11.72 3.58
CA PHE A 107 1.16 -11.81 4.82
C PHE A 107 0.28 -12.27 6.00
N PHE A 108 -0.99 -11.87 6.01
CA PHE A 108 -1.98 -12.28 7.00
C PHE A 108 -2.80 -13.52 6.54
N ASN A 109 -2.22 -14.42 5.75
CA ASN A 109 -2.82 -15.66 5.28
C ASN A 109 -4.05 -15.50 4.36
N GLY A 110 -4.24 -14.34 3.76
CA GLY A 110 -5.23 -14.13 2.73
C GLY A 110 -4.76 -14.62 1.36
N SER A 111 -5.60 -14.47 0.36
CA SER A 111 -5.28 -14.81 -1.02
C SER A 111 -5.73 -13.73 -2.00
N VAL A 112 -5.11 -13.71 -3.17
CA VAL A 112 -5.42 -12.77 -4.25
C VAL A 112 -6.16 -13.52 -5.35
N ILE A 113 -7.19 -12.91 -5.92
CA ILE A 113 -8.02 -13.49 -6.97
C ILE A 113 -7.71 -12.77 -8.29
N ASP A 114 -7.28 -13.50 -9.31
CA ASP A 114 -7.21 -13.01 -10.69
C ASP A 114 -8.65 -12.91 -11.23
N SER A 115 -9.18 -11.71 -11.26
CA SER A 115 -10.58 -11.49 -11.64
C SER A 115 -10.83 -11.55 -13.14
N LYS A 116 -9.78 -11.39 -13.97
CA LYS A 116 -9.89 -11.24 -15.44
C LYS A 116 -10.95 -10.20 -15.86
N ASN A 117 -11.34 -9.31 -14.95
CA ASN A 117 -12.42 -8.35 -15.14
C ASN A 117 -11.85 -7.01 -15.63
N SER A 118 -12.08 -6.69 -16.90
CA SER A 118 -11.64 -5.43 -17.52
C SER A 118 -12.23 -4.15 -16.91
N LYS A 119 -13.19 -4.27 -15.96
CA LYS A 119 -13.78 -3.12 -15.28
C LYS A 119 -12.82 -2.43 -14.32
N HIS A 120 -11.77 -3.13 -13.86
CA HIS A 120 -10.75 -2.62 -12.93
C HIS A 120 -9.50 -2.09 -13.62
N VAL A 121 -9.45 -2.12 -14.95
CA VAL A 121 -8.25 -1.69 -15.69
C VAL A 121 -8.54 -0.36 -16.39
N ASP A 122 -7.77 0.66 -16.02
CA ASP A 122 -7.80 2.03 -16.61
C ASP A 122 -9.19 2.66 -16.66
N LYS A 123 -10.00 2.41 -15.63
CA LYS A 123 -11.36 2.96 -15.51
C LYS A 123 -11.60 3.49 -14.10
N PRO A 124 -11.61 4.80 -13.89
CA PRO A 124 -12.02 5.37 -12.62
C PRO A 124 -13.41 4.86 -12.22
N HIS A 125 -13.57 4.52 -10.95
CA HIS A 125 -14.86 4.05 -10.43
C HIS A 125 -15.13 4.61 -9.03
N ILE A 126 -16.37 4.44 -8.59
CA ILE A 126 -16.81 4.85 -7.25
C ILE A 126 -16.61 3.68 -6.30
N ILE A 127 -16.05 3.97 -5.13
CA ILE A 127 -15.98 3.05 -4.02
C ILE A 127 -16.82 3.56 -2.85
N LYS A 128 -17.37 2.63 -2.07
CA LYS A 128 -18.12 2.90 -0.84
C LYS A 128 -17.21 2.68 0.34
N ILE A 129 -17.12 3.66 1.22
CA ILE A 129 -16.43 3.51 2.51
C ILE A 129 -17.42 2.85 3.47
N VAL A 130 -17.11 1.64 3.91
CA VAL A 130 -18.00 0.84 4.79
C VAL A 130 -17.60 0.91 6.27
N ASN A 131 -16.42 1.43 6.58
CA ASN A 131 -15.97 1.68 7.95
C ASN A 131 -16.47 3.05 8.43
N GLU A 132 -17.31 3.09 9.45
CA GLU A 132 -17.95 4.32 9.96
C GLU A 132 -16.95 5.39 10.41
N LYS A 133 -15.83 4.98 11.02
CA LYS A 133 -14.80 5.91 11.48
C LYS A 133 -14.12 6.59 10.29
N LEU A 134 -13.80 5.84 9.23
CA LEU A 134 -13.21 6.38 8.02
C LEU A 134 -14.18 7.23 7.21
N GLN A 135 -15.49 6.95 7.26
CA GLN A 135 -16.52 7.79 6.61
C GLN A 135 -16.51 9.23 7.15
N GLN A 136 -16.16 9.45 8.41
CA GLN A 136 -16.20 10.79 9.02
C GLN A 136 -15.25 11.76 8.35
N PHE A 137 -14.15 11.30 7.75
CA PHE A 137 -13.20 12.15 7.08
C PHE A 137 -13.02 11.86 5.57
N LEU A 138 -13.28 10.65 5.10
CA LEU A 138 -13.24 10.31 3.67
C LEU A 138 -14.58 10.53 2.96
N GLY A 139 -15.68 10.62 3.73
CA GLY A 139 -17.03 10.60 3.16
C GLY A 139 -17.55 9.17 2.92
N LYS A 140 -18.79 9.06 2.46
CA LYS A 140 -19.44 7.75 2.20
C LYS A 140 -18.98 7.09 0.91
N THR A 141 -18.60 7.90 -0.07
CA THR A 141 -18.15 7.44 -1.38
C THR A 141 -17.04 8.34 -1.89
N ILE A 142 -16.07 7.75 -2.58
CA ILE A 142 -15.00 8.48 -3.28
C ILE A 142 -14.80 7.89 -4.68
N GLN A 143 -14.41 8.75 -5.62
CA GLN A 143 -14.00 8.30 -6.94
C GLN A 143 -12.49 8.05 -6.92
N VAL A 144 -12.07 6.87 -7.38
CA VAL A 144 -10.67 6.43 -7.42
C VAL A 144 -10.26 6.00 -8.82
N ASN A 145 -8.96 6.06 -9.10
CA ASN A 145 -8.39 5.41 -10.29
C ASN A 145 -8.26 3.90 -10.06
N SER A 146 -8.12 3.13 -11.12
CA SER A 146 -8.01 1.69 -11.04
C SER A 146 -7.11 1.14 -12.15
N TYR A 147 -6.10 0.34 -11.75
CA TYR A 147 -5.08 -0.21 -12.66
C TYR A 147 -4.70 -1.65 -12.28
N HIS A 148 -5.68 -2.46 -11.85
CA HIS A 148 -5.42 -3.81 -11.37
C HIS A 148 -6.31 -4.86 -12.04
N ASN A 149 -5.75 -6.06 -12.27
CA ASN A 149 -6.48 -7.26 -12.67
C ASN A 149 -6.82 -8.13 -11.46
N ASN A 150 -6.00 -8.04 -10.41
CA ASN A 150 -6.16 -8.80 -9.19
C ASN A 150 -7.12 -8.11 -8.24
N THR A 151 -7.96 -8.88 -7.55
CA THR A 151 -8.96 -8.37 -6.61
C THR A 151 -8.93 -9.15 -5.30
N LEU A 152 -9.49 -8.56 -4.27
CA LEU A 152 -9.79 -9.21 -2.99
C LEU A 152 -11.29 -9.24 -2.76
N THR A 153 -11.73 -10.26 -2.05
CA THR A 153 -13.13 -10.42 -1.61
C THR A 153 -13.14 -10.76 -0.11
N SER A 154 -14.29 -10.67 0.55
CA SER A 154 -14.41 -11.02 1.96
C SER A 154 -13.99 -12.49 2.25
N LYS A 155 -14.08 -13.38 1.24
CA LYS A 155 -13.64 -14.79 1.38
C LYS A 155 -12.13 -14.98 1.25
N SER A 156 -11.45 -14.06 0.60
CA SER A 156 -10.00 -14.10 0.38
C SER A 156 -9.21 -13.18 1.34
N LEU A 157 -9.93 -12.51 2.25
CA LEU A 157 -9.34 -11.58 3.19
C LEU A 157 -8.53 -12.30 4.27
N GLY A 158 -7.33 -11.77 4.55
CA GLY A 158 -6.42 -12.32 5.54
C GLY A 158 -6.89 -12.14 6.98
N GLU A 159 -6.28 -12.90 7.88
CA GLU A 159 -6.59 -12.88 9.31
C GLU A 159 -6.37 -11.49 9.92
N ASN A 160 -7.25 -11.09 10.84
CA ASN A 160 -7.21 -9.77 11.49
C ASN A 160 -7.32 -8.55 10.56
N LEU A 161 -7.59 -8.76 9.29
CA LEU A 161 -7.93 -7.69 8.35
C LEU A 161 -9.46 -7.51 8.29
N GLN A 162 -9.88 -6.31 7.93
CA GLN A 162 -11.27 -5.99 7.62
C GLN A 162 -11.32 -5.02 6.44
N GLU A 163 -12.35 -5.14 5.62
CA GLU A 163 -12.61 -4.17 4.57
C GLU A 163 -13.04 -2.82 5.16
N PHE A 164 -12.52 -1.73 4.63
CA PHE A 164 -13.03 -0.39 4.89
C PHE A 164 -13.62 0.27 3.65
N ALA A 165 -13.29 -0.23 2.46
CA ALA A 165 -13.77 0.27 1.18
C ALA A 165 -14.04 -0.88 0.21
N ILE A 166 -15.16 -0.80 -0.53
CA ILE A 166 -15.57 -1.76 -1.55
C ILE A 166 -16.04 -1.04 -2.80
N THR A 167 -15.95 -1.70 -3.97
CA THR A 167 -16.56 -1.19 -5.20
C THR A 167 -18.08 -1.14 -5.09
N ASP A 168 -18.72 -0.26 -5.83
CA ASP A 168 -20.19 -0.14 -5.85
C ASP A 168 -20.88 -1.13 -6.80
N PHE A 169 -20.13 -1.78 -7.71
CA PHE A 169 -20.70 -2.61 -8.77
C PHE A 169 -20.50 -4.14 -8.59
N ASP A 170 -19.45 -4.59 -7.92
CA ASP A 170 -19.21 -6.02 -7.70
C ASP A 170 -18.76 -6.38 -6.26
N ASN A 171 -18.71 -5.39 -5.38
CA ASN A 171 -18.32 -5.51 -3.98
C ASN A 171 -16.92 -6.11 -3.75
N THR A 172 -16.01 -5.98 -4.72
CA THR A 172 -14.61 -6.29 -4.50
C THR A 172 -13.99 -5.30 -3.52
N ILE A 173 -13.02 -5.76 -2.73
CA ILE A 173 -12.40 -4.96 -1.69
C ILE A 173 -11.39 -4.00 -2.32
N GLU A 174 -11.59 -2.72 -2.07
CA GLU A 174 -10.74 -1.63 -2.50
C GLU A 174 -9.89 -1.04 -1.37
N GLY A 175 -10.23 -1.36 -0.12
CA GLY A 175 -9.47 -0.90 1.03
C GLY A 175 -9.56 -1.88 2.20
N ILE A 176 -8.41 -2.15 2.83
CA ILE A 176 -8.26 -3.00 4.01
C ILE A 176 -7.61 -2.24 5.15
N ILE A 177 -7.98 -2.60 6.38
CA ILE A 177 -7.36 -2.10 7.60
C ILE A 177 -7.17 -3.27 8.58
N HIS A 178 -6.04 -3.29 9.28
CA HIS A 178 -5.81 -4.27 10.34
C HIS A 178 -6.53 -3.85 11.63
N LYS A 179 -7.16 -4.80 12.32
CA LYS A 179 -7.99 -4.55 13.52
C LYS A 179 -7.23 -3.92 14.69
N ASN A 180 -5.95 -4.26 14.85
CA ASN A 180 -5.18 -3.93 16.05
C ASN A 180 -3.79 -3.33 15.77
N LYS A 181 -3.40 -3.17 14.51
CA LYS A 181 -2.08 -2.65 14.10
C LYS A 181 -2.26 -1.49 13.12
N PRO A 182 -1.32 -0.54 13.07
CA PRO A 182 -1.40 0.62 12.20
C PRO A 182 -1.12 0.27 10.73
N ILE A 183 -1.82 -0.72 10.19
CA ILE A 183 -1.64 -1.24 8.84
C ILE A 183 -2.91 -1.04 8.05
N ILE A 184 -2.80 -0.38 6.91
CA ILE A 184 -3.88 -0.09 5.98
C ILE A 184 -3.41 -0.33 4.55
N GLY A 185 -4.30 -0.73 3.67
CA GLY A 185 -4.00 -0.88 2.25
C GLY A 185 -5.14 -0.39 1.39
N VAL A 186 -4.81 0.12 0.21
CA VAL A 186 -5.76 0.57 -0.81
C VAL A 186 -5.43 -0.06 -2.15
N MET A 187 -6.45 -0.35 -2.97
CA MET A 187 -6.23 -0.96 -4.28
C MET A 187 -5.94 0.09 -5.37
N TRP A 188 -6.43 1.31 -5.19
CA TRP A 188 -6.15 2.43 -6.10
C TRP A 188 -4.76 3.03 -5.88
N HIS A 189 -4.36 3.92 -6.79
CA HIS A 189 -3.05 4.57 -6.81
C HIS A 189 -3.16 6.05 -6.41
N PRO A 190 -2.98 6.39 -5.12
CA PRO A 190 -3.05 7.76 -4.62
C PRO A 190 -1.99 8.68 -5.25
N GLU A 191 -0.87 8.12 -5.71
CA GLU A 191 0.23 8.85 -6.32
C GLU A 191 -0.09 9.34 -7.75
N ARG A 192 -0.86 8.56 -8.53
CA ARG A 192 -1.10 8.85 -9.95
C ARG A 192 -2.11 9.96 -10.17
N THR A 193 -3.10 10.06 -9.30
CA THR A 193 -4.14 11.08 -9.38
C THR A 193 -4.41 11.60 -7.96
N PRO A 194 -3.48 12.40 -7.41
CA PRO A 194 -3.59 12.83 -6.02
C PRO A 194 -4.76 13.80 -5.85
N ASN A 195 -5.89 13.27 -5.38
CA ASN A 195 -7.03 14.05 -4.92
C ASN A 195 -6.91 14.39 -3.44
N LYS A 196 -7.88 15.14 -2.91
CA LYS A 196 -7.90 15.56 -1.51
C LYS A 196 -7.97 14.36 -0.56
N GLU A 197 -8.78 13.36 -0.90
CA GLU A 197 -9.03 12.17 -0.10
C GLU A 197 -7.75 11.29 -0.04
N SER A 198 -7.05 11.12 -1.15
CA SER A 198 -5.77 10.39 -1.21
C SER A 198 -4.67 11.05 -0.37
N GLN A 199 -4.57 12.38 -0.41
CA GLN A 199 -3.64 13.12 0.43
C GLN A 199 -4.04 13.02 1.91
N LEU A 200 -5.33 13.10 2.21
CA LEU A 200 -5.85 13.04 3.56
C LEU A 200 -5.58 11.68 4.20
N ILE A 201 -5.85 10.56 3.51
CA ILE A 201 -5.62 9.22 4.05
C ILE A 201 -4.13 8.98 4.35
N LEU A 202 -3.22 9.35 3.43
CA LEU A 202 -1.79 9.23 3.66
C LEU A 202 -1.31 10.09 4.84
N LYS A 203 -1.76 11.34 4.90
CA LYS A 203 -1.43 12.23 6.00
C LYS A 203 -1.94 11.71 7.34
N THR A 204 -3.16 11.19 7.37
CA THR A 204 -3.75 10.61 8.57
C THR A 204 -2.96 9.39 9.04
N VAL A 205 -2.64 8.46 8.15
CA VAL A 205 -1.87 7.25 8.48
C VAL A 205 -0.51 7.57 9.11
N PHE A 206 0.22 8.53 8.54
CA PHE A 206 1.59 8.81 9.00
C PHE A 206 1.71 9.93 10.04
N CYS A 207 0.73 10.83 10.14
CA CYS A 207 0.80 11.99 11.04
C CYS A 207 -0.17 11.92 12.21
N ASP A 208 -1.25 11.15 12.11
CA ASP A 208 -2.23 10.95 13.17
C ASP A 208 -2.02 9.58 13.83
N LYS A 209 -1.45 9.60 15.04
CA LYS A 209 -1.12 8.36 15.78
C LYS A 209 -2.34 7.56 16.25
N ASP A 210 -3.54 8.13 16.19
CA ASP A 210 -4.77 7.50 16.68
C ASP A 210 -5.70 7.00 15.57
N PHE A 211 -5.23 7.04 14.33
CA PHE A 211 -6.00 6.65 13.16
C PHE A 211 -6.64 5.25 13.24
N TRP A 212 -5.95 4.28 13.82
CA TRP A 212 -6.39 2.89 13.95
C TRP A 212 -6.98 2.53 15.32
N LYS A 213 -6.91 3.41 16.30
CA LYS A 213 -7.55 3.27 17.62
C LYS A 213 -9.01 3.77 17.58
#